data_4ce09ba932922dd328cee9aef480c909
#
_entry.id   4ce09ba932922dd328cee9aef480c909
#
_cell.length_a   1.000
_cell.length_b   1.000
_cell.length_c   1.000
_cell.angle_alpha   90.00
_cell.angle_beta   90.00
_cell.angle_gamma   90.00
#
_symmetry.space_group_name_H-M   'P 1'
#
loop_
_entity.id
_entity.type
_entity.pdbx_description
1 polymer ?
#
loop_
_entity_poly.entity_id
_entity_poly.type
_entity_poly.pdbx_seq_one_letter_code
_entity_poly.pdbx_strand_id
1 'polypeptide(L)'
;MKRLLQIAGQRKTLLLASCTLAVIHSVLSLVPYALVFYIIKELTQSQPNFTTVQQYVVYAIVMVIVSMVAFLLSGILSHIAAFNILYGLRKTITEKVGILPMGYLSHRNSGAFKKIISDDVERIETFVAHQIPDFVKAVALPLLTLGYLFSEDWRLALISCLPLLVLVVIMPLMFGSKNQNLTQKYHHSLEEMSAGIVEYVRAMPVMKIFQQSAETFDKYGKKVLTFHRFVSDWIRHSSPPFAIFMSFASNAMLPVLALGLYLYFHNGLTLATLLFFLILGTGYMRPVFAMSNMAMQLQLIEQGVQQIDKILEAPVLPETHTPQEPSHYDIRFDKVSFAYDGEHYVLNDINFTAKEGSITALVGPSGAGKSTVGQLLSRFWDVQEGNISIGGVDIRQLSTEKLMQMVSFVFQDSFMFAQTMYENIRMGMNKTKEEVIAAAQATQIHDFIMSLPKGYDTLFGQQGVHLSGGEQQRFQLARAILKNAPILVLDEATAFADPENEYKIQQAFSELIKGKTVLVIAHRLSTITSADQIIVFEKGEINAIGTHNELLQSSELYQRMWNAHNRAKEWNI
;
A
#
# COMPACT_ATOMS: atom_id res chain seq x y z
N MET A 1 -2.02 -17.82 5.55
CA MET A 1 -3.14 -18.41 6.34
C MET A 1 -2.95 -18.30 7.84
N LYS A 2 -1.85 -18.79 8.45
CA LYS A 2 -1.61 -18.69 9.91
C LYS A 2 -1.69 -17.25 10.42
N ARG A 3 -1.09 -16.29 9.72
CA ARG A 3 -1.10 -14.87 10.08
C ARG A 3 -2.49 -14.25 10.01
N LEU A 4 -3.27 -14.56 9.00
CA LEU A 4 -4.68 -14.12 8.89
C LEU A 4 -5.53 -14.61 10.06
N LEU A 5 -5.36 -15.88 10.46
CA LEU A 5 -6.06 -16.43 11.62
C LEU A 5 -5.62 -15.77 12.94
N GLN A 6 -4.34 -15.38 13.08
CA GLN A 6 -3.88 -14.61 14.23
C GLN A 6 -4.53 -13.22 14.29
N ILE A 7 -4.64 -12.53 13.13
CA ILE A 7 -5.32 -11.23 13.04
C ILE A 7 -6.81 -11.38 13.42
N ALA A 8 -7.51 -12.36 12.84
CA ALA A 8 -8.90 -12.68 13.17
C ALA A 8 -9.07 -13.04 14.66
N GLY A 9 -8.10 -13.73 15.25
CA GLY A 9 -8.09 -14.14 16.65
C GLY A 9 -8.10 -13.00 17.67
N GLN A 10 -7.80 -11.76 17.27
CA GLN A 10 -7.91 -10.58 18.16
C GLN A 10 -9.35 -10.34 18.66
N ARG A 11 -10.36 -10.79 17.91
CA ARG A 11 -11.80 -10.67 18.27
C ARG A 11 -12.50 -12.03 18.21
N LYS A 12 -11.82 -13.08 18.70
CA LYS A 12 -12.27 -14.48 18.64
C LYS A 12 -13.68 -14.72 19.20
N THR A 13 -14.07 -14.03 20.27
CA THR A 13 -15.39 -14.21 20.91
C THR A 13 -16.54 -13.80 20.01
N LEU A 14 -16.43 -12.64 19.34
CA LEU A 14 -17.44 -12.16 18.39
C LEU A 14 -17.51 -13.06 17.15
N LEU A 15 -16.35 -13.51 16.66
CA LEU A 15 -16.30 -14.42 15.51
C LEU A 15 -16.86 -15.80 15.82
N LEU A 16 -16.58 -16.34 17.01
CA LEU A 16 -17.17 -17.61 17.45
C LEU A 16 -18.69 -17.50 17.57
N ALA A 17 -19.20 -16.41 18.15
CA ALA A 17 -20.64 -16.17 18.22
C ALA A 17 -21.27 -16.05 16.82
N SER A 18 -20.62 -15.34 15.89
CA SER A 18 -21.05 -15.25 14.49
C SER A 18 -21.06 -16.63 13.81
N CYS A 19 -19.99 -17.41 13.96
CA CYS A 19 -19.92 -18.78 13.40
C CYS A 19 -20.98 -19.70 13.99
N THR A 20 -21.24 -19.60 15.31
CA THR A 20 -22.32 -20.38 15.97
C THR A 20 -23.69 -20.03 15.39
N LEU A 21 -23.97 -18.74 15.20
CA LEU A 21 -25.21 -18.27 14.57
C LEU A 21 -25.29 -18.70 13.10
N ALA A 22 -24.16 -18.76 12.38
CA ALA A 22 -24.09 -19.27 11.02
C ALA A 22 -24.46 -20.78 10.94
N VAL A 23 -24.03 -21.58 11.92
CA VAL A 23 -24.45 -22.99 12.04
C VAL A 23 -25.93 -23.08 12.37
N ILE A 24 -26.42 -22.32 13.36
CA ILE A 24 -27.85 -22.26 13.71
C ILE A 24 -28.69 -21.87 12.49
N HIS A 25 -28.28 -20.84 11.75
CA HIS A 25 -28.92 -20.47 10.48
C HIS A 25 -28.95 -21.65 9.50
N SER A 26 -27.83 -22.40 9.34
CA SER A 26 -27.77 -23.56 8.45
C SER A 26 -28.77 -24.66 8.84
N VAL A 27 -28.91 -24.93 10.13
CA VAL A 27 -29.93 -25.87 10.66
C VAL A 27 -31.35 -25.37 10.37
N LEU A 28 -31.64 -24.13 10.78
CA LEU A 28 -32.97 -23.52 10.63
C LEU A 28 -33.38 -23.36 9.17
N SER A 29 -32.43 -23.13 8.25
CA SER A 29 -32.70 -22.99 6.83
C SER A 29 -33.16 -24.31 6.17
N LEU A 30 -32.88 -25.46 6.76
CA LEU A 30 -33.34 -26.77 6.28
C LEU A 30 -34.77 -27.11 6.74
N VAL A 31 -35.20 -26.56 7.89
CA VAL A 31 -36.53 -26.89 8.46
C VAL A 31 -37.69 -26.58 7.51
N PRO A 32 -37.74 -25.46 6.78
CA PRO A 32 -38.79 -25.21 5.80
C PRO A 32 -38.87 -26.26 4.71
N TYR A 33 -37.71 -26.77 4.24
CA TYR A 33 -37.69 -27.85 3.24
C TYR A 33 -38.21 -29.17 3.81
N ALA A 34 -37.88 -29.48 5.07
CA ALA A 34 -38.45 -30.64 5.77
C ALA A 34 -39.98 -30.51 5.93
N LEU A 35 -40.45 -29.30 6.29
CA LEU A 35 -41.89 -29.04 6.40
C LEU A 35 -42.60 -29.14 5.06
N VAL A 36 -42.00 -28.69 3.95
CA VAL A 36 -42.52 -28.87 2.60
C VAL A 36 -42.62 -30.39 2.25
N PHE A 37 -41.63 -31.18 2.66
CA PHE A 37 -41.71 -32.63 2.51
C PHE A 37 -42.92 -33.23 3.26
N TYR A 38 -43.15 -32.84 4.52
CA TYR A 38 -44.30 -33.33 5.28
C TYR A 38 -45.62 -32.83 4.69
N ILE A 39 -45.70 -31.60 4.15
CA ILE A 39 -46.87 -31.08 3.43
C ILE A 39 -47.17 -31.95 2.22
N ILE A 40 -46.17 -32.26 1.41
CA ILE A 40 -46.34 -33.11 0.21
C ILE A 40 -46.79 -34.51 0.64
N LYS A 41 -46.19 -35.06 1.69
CA LYS A 41 -46.54 -36.37 2.23
C LYS A 41 -47.98 -36.42 2.70
N GLU A 42 -48.47 -35.37 3.38
CA GLU A 42 -49.86 -35.26 3.84
C GLU A 42 -50.84 -35.11 2.65
N LEU A 43 -50.51 -34.27 1.66
CA LEU A 43 -51.36 -34.06 0.48
C LEU A 43 -51.45 -35.28 -0.45
N THR A 44 -50.49 -36.20 -0.37
CA THR A 44 -50.52 -37.44 -1.15
C THR A 44 -51.25 -38.59 -0.48
N GLN A 45 -51.79 -38.41 0.71
CA GLN A 45 -52.65 -39.40 1.39
C GLN A 45 -54.05 -39.44 0.78
N SER A 46 -54.73 -40.58 0.98
CA SER A 46 -56.11 -40.75 0.49
C SER A 46 -57.12 -39.77 1.10
N GLN A 47 -56.86 -39.29 2.29
CA GLN A 47 -57.67 -38.28 2.99
C GLN A 47 -56.74 -37.23 3.63
N PRO A 48 -56.37 -36.19 2.90
CA PRO A 48 -55.47 -35.15 3.41
C PRO A 48 -56.09 -34.33 4.54
N ASN A 49 -55.32 -34.11 5.62
CA ASN A 49 -55.73 -33.22 6.70
C ASN A 49 -55.25 -31.80 6.43
N PHE A 50 -56.14 -30.93 5.94
CA PHE A 50 -55.80 -29.57 5.59
C PHE A 50 -55.42 -28.70 6.81
N THR A 51 -55.90 -29.03 8.02
CA THR A 51 -55.53 -28.34 9.26
C THR A 51 -54.03 -28.57 9.56
N THR A 52 -53.58 -29.82 9.41
CA THR A 52 -52.15 -30.16 9.58
C THR A 52 -51.28 -29.45 8.52
N VAL A 53 -51.74 -29.40 7.28
CA VAL A 53 -51.05 -28.68 6.18
C VAL A 53 -50.94 -27.20 6.53
N GLN A 54 -52.01 -26.55 7.00
CA GLN A 54 -51.97 -25.15 7.44
C GLN A 54 -50.94 -24.91 8.56
N GLN A 55 -50.89 -25.80 9.56
CA GLN A 55 -49.91 -25.71 10.64
C GLN A 55 -48.47 -25.80 10.10
N TYR A 56 -48.17 -26.72 9.21
CA TYR A 56 -46.85 -26.85 8.61
C TYR A 56 -46.47 -25.60 7.79
N VAL A 57 -47.42 -25.02 7.06
CA VAL A 57 -47.17 -23.77 6.31
C VAL A 57 -46.82 -22.61 7.28
N VAL A 58 -47.57 -22.44 8.37
CA VAL A 58 -47.30 -21.41 9.37
C VAL A 58 -45.92 -21.63 10.01
N TYR A 59 -45.60 -22.89 10.40
CA TYR A 59 -44.27 -23.20 10.96
C TYR A 59 -43.16 -22.93 9.98
N ALA A 60 -43.36 -23.28 8.69
CA ALA A 60 -42.35 -23.00 7.65
C ALA A 60 -42.05 -21.48 7.54
N ILE A 61 -43.10 -20.64 7.51
CA ILE A 61 -42.96 -19.18 7.47
C ILE A 61 -42.23 -18.67 8.71
N VAL A 62 -42.58 -19.12 9.90
CA VAL A 62 -41.94 -18.74 11.15
C VAL A 62 -40.46 -19.13 11.13
N MET A 63 -40.14 -20.36 10.68
CA MET A 63 -38.76 -20.82 10.63
C MET A 63 -37.91 -20.08 9.60
N VAL A 64 -38.46 -19.65 8.47
CA VAL A 64 -37.79 -18.75 7.52
C VAL A 64 -37.41 -17.44 8.20
N ILE A 65 -38.34 -16.82 8.94
CA ILE A 65 -38.11 -15.56 9.65
C ILE A 65 -37.01 -15.74 10.72
N VAL A 66 -37.10 -16.79 11.54
CA VAL A 66 -36.12 -17.06 12.60
C VAL A 66 -34.72 -17.34 11.97
N SER A 67 -34.67 -18.10 10.89
CA SER A 67 -33.45 -18.34 10.13
C SER A 67 -32.84 -17.04 9.59
N MET A 68 -33.66 -16.14 9.05
CA MET A 68 -33.23 -14.83 8.57
C MET A 68 -32.66 -13.96 9.71
N VAL A 69 -33.30 -13.95 10.88
CA VAL A 69 -32.78 -13.24 12.06
C VAL A 69 -31.43 -13.79 12.49
N ALA A 70 -31.27 -15.13 12.55
CA ALA A 70 -29.98 -15.74 12.88
C ALA A 70 -28.88 -15.36 11.86
N PHE A 71 -29.20 -15.32 10.57
CA PHE A 71 -28.30 -14.87 9.51
C PHE A 71 -27.87 -13.41 9.69
N LEU A 72 -28.83 -12.50 9.92
CA LEU A 72 -28.57 -11.08 10.14
C LEU A 72 -27.70 -10.86 11.38
N LEU A 73 -28.00 -11.52 12.49
CA LEU A 73 -27.19 -11.40 13.71
C LEU A 73 -25.77 -11.94 13.50
N SER A 74 -25.60 -13.06 12.79
CA SER A 74 -24.29 -13.59 12.42
C SER A 74 -23.48 -12.55 11.63
N GLY A 75 -24.09 -11.90 10.63
CA GLY A 75 -23.46 -10.85 9.82
C GLY A 75 -23.09 -9.61 10.66
N ILE A 76 -23.99 -9.13 11.51
CA ILE A 76 -23.73 -7.98 12.38
C ILE A 76 -22.51 -8.24 13.27
N LEU A 77 -22.43 -9.41 13.91
CA LEU A 77 -21.32 -9.74 14.80
C LEU A 77 -19.99 -9.86 14.05
N SER A 78 -20.00 -10.46 12.84
CA SER A 78 -18.80 -10.58 12.02
C SER A 78 -18.30 -9.23 11.53
N HIS A 79 -19.17 -8.32 11.11
CA HIS A 79 -18.80 -6.96 10.72
C HIS A 79 -18.27 -6.13 11.89
N ILE A 80 -18.91 -6.21 13.08
CA ILE A 80 -18.38 -5.55 14.29
C ILE A 80 -16.97 -6.05 14.61
N ALA A 81 -16.73 -7.36 14.51
CA ALA A 81 -15.39 -7.93 14.71
C ALA A 81 -14.40 -7.40 13.66
N ALA A 82 -14.77 -7.41 12.39
CA ALA A 82 -13.95 -6.95 11.29
C ALA A 82 -13.56 -5.47 11.44
N PHE A 83 -14.51 -4.56 11.64
CA PHE A 83 -14.22 -3.12 11.76
C PHE A 83 -13.33 -2.80 12.97
N ASN A 84 -13.51 -3.51 14.09
CA ASN A 84 -12.60 -3.38 15.24
C ASN A 84 -11.15 -3.82 14.90
N ILE A 85 -11.01 -4.90 14.13
CA ILE A 85 -9.70 -5.39 13.68
C ILE A 85 -9.07 -4.39 12.71
N LEU A 86 -9.82 -3.89 11.72
CA LEU A 86 -9.34 -2.90 10.77
C LEU A 86 -8.88 -1.61 11.44
N TYR A 87 -9.68 -1.11 12.40
CA TYR A 87 -9.31 0.06 13.19
C TYR A 87 -7.98 -0.15 13.93
N GLY A 88 -7.83 -1.30 14.60
CA GLY A 88 -6.59 -1.66 15.30
C GLY A 88 -5.39 -1.72 14.35
N LEU A 89 -5.54 -2.37 13.20
CA LEU A 89 -4.48 -2.47 12.19
C LEU A 89 -4.09 -1.10 11.63
N ARG A 90 -5.07 -0.27 11.23
CA ARG A 90 -4.80 1.08 10.72
C ARG A 90 -4.06 1.92 11.75
N LYS A 91 -4.49 1.87 13.01
CA LYS A 91 -3.82 2.55 14.13
C LYS A 91 -2.36 2.08 14.25
N THR A 92 -2.14 0.77 14.34
CA THR A 92 -0.78 0.21 14.49
C THR A 92 0.12 0.54 13.30
N ILE A 93 -0.40 0.48 12.06
CA ILE A 93 0.36 0.86 10.87
C ILE A 93 0.71 2.35 10.91
N THR A 94 -0.23 3.23 11.27
CA THR A 94 0.00 4.68 11.34
C THR A 94 1.04 5.02 12.41
N GLU A 95 0.94 4.41 13.60
CA GLU A 95 1.92 4.56 14.68
C GLU A 95 3.30 4.09 14.23
N LYS A 96 3.37 2.93 13.54
CA LYS A 96 4.63 2.41 13.01
C LYS A 96 5.23 3.34 11.96
N VAL A 97 4.44 3.85 11.03
CA VAL A 97 4.89 4.81 10.00
C VAL A 97 5.46 6.07 10.64
N GLY A 98 4.88 6.54 11.76
CA GLY A 98 5.35 7.72 12.50
C GLY A 98 6.75 7.56 13.11
N ILE A 99 7.19 6.32 13.38
CA ILE A 99 8.51 6.04 13.99
C ILE A 99 9.52 5.43 13.00
N LEU A 100 9.10 5.18 11.75
CA LEU A 100 10.02 4.68 10.72
C LEU A 100 11.03 5.74 10.30
N PRO A 101 12.26 5.35 9.93
CA PRO A 101 13.26 6.27 9.39
C PRO A 101 12.74 7.02 8.17
N MET A 102 13.08 8.30 8.05
CA MET A 102 12.71 9.11 6.88
C MET A 102 13.23 8.47 5.57
N GLY A 103 14.38 7.84 5.61
CA GLY A 103 14.95 7.12 4.48
C GLY A 103 14.06 5.97 3.98
N TYR A 104 13.47 5.21 4.90
CA TYR A 104 12.51 4.15 4.53
C TYR A 104 11.27 4.71 3.81
N LEU A 105 10.81 5.89 4.24
CA LEU A 105 9.63 6.54 3.67
C LEU A 105 9.93 7.19 2.31
N SER A 106 11.09 7.84 2.15
CA SER A 106 11.47 8.55 0.93
C SER A 106 11.72 7.63 -0.27
N HIS A 107 12.20 6.39 -0.04
CA HIS A 107 12.40 5.40 -1.11
C HIS A 107 11.13 4.70 -1.58
N ARG A 108 10.00 4.87 -0.90
CA ARG A 108 8.72 4.26 -1.26
C ARG A 108 7.75 5.28 -1.82
N ASN A 109 7.08 4.89 -2.91
CA ASN A 109 6.02 5.71 -3.48
C ASN A 109 4.84 5.83 -2.50
N SER A 110 4.37 7.07 -2.24
CA SER A 110 3.19 7.36 -1.40
C SER A 110 1.94 6.57 -1.83
N GLY A 111 1.78 6.31 -3.13
CA GLY A 111 0.72 5.46 -3.67
C GLY A 111 0.78 4.01 -3.16
N ALA A 112 1.98 3.47 -2.92
CA ALA A 112 2.14 2.13 -2.34
C ALA A 112 1.67 2.09 -0.88
N PHE A 113 2.01 3.10 -0.08
CA PHE A 113 1.50 3.23 1.30
C PHE A 113 -0.02 3.37 1.33
N LYS A 114 -0.58 4.24 0.47
CA LYS A 114 -2.03 4.40 0.35
C LYS A 114 -2.71 3.07 0.05
N LYS A 115 -2.20 2.30 -0.94
CA LYS A 115 -2.73 0.97 -1.28
C LYS A 115 -2.73 0.04 -0.08
N ILE A 116 -1.63 -0.01 0.69
CA ILE A 116 -1.52 -0.91 1.85
C ILE A 116 -2.50 -0.51 2.95
N ILE A 117 -2.53 0.77 3.35
CA ILE A 117 -3.37 1.26 4.46
C ILE A 117 -4.86 1.25 4.10
N SER A 118 -5.21 1.51 2.84
CA SER A 118 -6.58 1.55 2.35
C SER A 118 -7.02 0.17 1.86
N ASP A 119 -6.48 -0.27 0.72
CA ASP A 119 -7.02 -1.39 -0.04
C ASP A 119 -6.67 -2.75 0.57
N ASP A 120 -5.40 -2.95 1.00
CA ASP A 120 -4.96 -4.25 1.53
C ASP A 120 -5.53 -4.48 2.94
N VAL A 121 -5.66 -3.43 3.77
CA VAL A 121 -6.36 -3.52 5.06
C VAL A 121 -7.85 -3.80 4.84
N GLU A 122 -8.53 -3.12 3.89
CA GLU A 122 -9.95 -3.32 3.59
C GLU A 122 -10.26 -4.77 3.18
N ARG A 123 -9.36 -5.40 2.41
CA ARG A 123 -9.52 -6.81 2.02
C ARG A 123 -9.57 -7.77 3.21
N ILE A 124 -8.98 -7.41 4.35
CA ILE A 124 -9.07 -8.22 5.59
C ILE A 124 -10.50 -8.24 6.11
N GLU A 125 -11.30 -7.16 5.90
CA GLU A 125 -12.73 -7.17 6.23
C GLU A 125 -13.44 -8.31 5.51
N THR A 126 -13.24 -8.43 4.19
CA THR A 126 -13.86 -9.49 3.39
C THR A 126 -13.56 -10.88 3.96
N PHE A 127 -12.33 -11.11 4.45
CA PHE A 127 -11.97 -12.37 5.09
C PHE A 127 -12.73 -12.57 6.42
N VAL A 128 -12.70 -11.57 7.29
CA VAL A 128 -13.22 -11.69 8.67
C VAL A 128 -14.76 -11.64 8.67
N ALA A 129 -15.36 -10.70 7.93
CA ALA A 129 -16.80 -10.47 7.97
C ALA A 129 -17.59 -11.48 7.14
N HIS A 130 -17.02 -11.95 6.03
CA HIS A 130 -17.73 -12.79 5.07
C HIS A 130 -17.14 -14.19 4.97
N GLN A 131 -15.83 -14.32 4.66
CA GLN A 131 -15.27 -15.64 4.33
C GLN A 131 -15.28 -16.61 5.51
N ILE A 132 -15.03 -16.16 6.75
CA ILE A 132 -15.06 -17.03 7.92
C ILE A 132 -16.48 -17.59 8.17
N PRO A 133 -17.56 -16.78 8.30
CA PRO A 133 -18.90 -17.30 8.47
C PRO A 133 -19.40 -18.10 7.26
N ASP A 134 -19.04 -17.69 6.03
CA ASP A 134 -19.44 -18.36 4.81
C ASP A 134 -18.78 -19.73 4.67
N PHE A 135 -17.51 -19.87 5.08
CA PHE A 135 -16.84 -21.15 5.14
C PHE A 135 -17.53 -22.12 6.11
N VAL A 136 -17.92 -21.62 7.28
CA VAL A 136 -18.67 -22.41 8.28
C VAL A 136 -19.99 -22.88 7.69
N LYS A 137 -20.76 -22.01 7.03
CA LYS A 137 -22.00 -22.37 6.33
C LYS A 137 -21.77 -23.35 5.19
N ALA A 138 -20.71 -23.15 4.40
CA ALA A 138 -20.37 -23.98 3.26
C ALA A 138 -19.98 -25.42 3.66
N VAL A 139 -19.56 -25.62 4.89
CA VAL A 139 -19.32 -26.96 5.46
C VAL A 139 -20.57 -27.51 6.17
N ALA A 140 -21.19 -26.68 7.03
CA ALA A 140 -22.31 -27.11 7.85
C ALA A 140 -23.55 -27.48 7.02
N LEU A 141 -23.95 -26.64 6.06
CA LEU A 141 -25.18 -26.88 5.29
C LEU A 141 -25.14 -28.17 4.45
N PRO A 142 -24.08 -28.48 3.66
CA PRO A 142 -24.00 -29.75 2.96
C PRO A 142 -24.04 -30.97 3.89
N LEU A 143 -23.28 -30.90 5.02
CA LEU A 143 -23.26 -32.05 5.96
C LEU A 143 -24.63 -32.30 6.57
N LEU A 144 -25.32 -31.25 7.00
CA LEU A 144 -26.67 -31.35 7.57
C LEU A 144 -27.69 -31.85 6.53
N THR A 145 -27.61 -31.28 5.30
CA THR A 145 -28.50 -31.70 4.20
C THR A 145 -28.30 -33.16 3.86
N LEU A 146 -27.06 -33.60 3.67
CA LEU A 146 -26.77 -35.00 3.35
C LEU A 146 -27.16 -35.91 4.51
N GLY A 147 -26.90 -35.55 5.76
CA GLY A 147 -27.33 -36.30 6.93
C GLY A 147 -28.86 -36.53 6.93
N TYR A 148 -29.64 -35.50 6.59
CA TYR A 148 -31.09 -35.61 6.47
C TYR A 148 -31.52 -36.46 5.26
N LEU A 149 -30.90 -36.28 4.09
CA LEU A 149 -31.16 -37.11 2.91
C LEU A 149 -30.87 -38.59 3.16
N PHE A 150 -29.78 -38.92 3.85
CA PHE A 150 -29.45 -40.33 4.22
C PHE A 150 -30.47 -40.94 5.19
N SER A 151 -31.12 -40.15 6.05
CA SER A 151 -32.17 -40.62 6.95
C SER A 151 -33.46 -40.94 6.23
N GLU A 152 -33.74 -40.36 5.05
CA GLU A 152 -34.96 -40.59 4.28
C GLU A 152 -34.82 -41.73 3.29
N ASP A 153 -33.77 -41.71 2.44
CA ASP A 153 -33.44 -42.83 1.54
C ASP A 153 -31.95 -42.84 1.18
N TRP A 154 -31.22 -43.84 1.66
CA TRP A 154 -29.77 -43.93 1.47
C TRP A 154 -29.35 -44.12 -0.01
N ARG A 155 -30.20 -44.72 -0.87
CA ARG A 155 -29.93 -45.00 -2.28
C ARG A 155 -29.91 -43.67 -3.07
N LEU A 156 -30.91 -42.83 -2.88
CA LEU A 156 -30.99 -41.53 -3.52
C LEU A 156 -29.92 -40.55 -2.92
N ALA A 157 -29.66 -40.68 -1.62
CA ALA A 157 -28.62 -39.86 -0.96
C ALA A 157 -27.23 -40.17 -1.53
N LEU A 158 -26.89 -41.44 -1.79
CA LEU A 158 -25.64 -41.83 -2.45
C LEU A 158 -25.51 -41.23 -3.85
N ILE A 159 -26.56 -41.25 -4.66
CA ILE A 159 -26.56 -40.64 -6.01
C ILE A 159 -26.43 -39.11 -5.89
N SER A 160 -27.08 -38.50 -4.89
CA SER A 160 -26.93 -37.07 -4.63
C SER A 160 -25.49 -36.66 -4.26
N CYS A 161 -24.68 -37.59 -3.71
CA CYS A 161 -23.25 -37.32 -3.41
C CYS A 161 -22.35 -37.31 -4.66
N LEU A 162 -22.84 -37.74 -5.83
CA LEU A 162 -22.01 -37.85 -7.05
C LEU A 162 -21.23 -36.56 -7.39
N PRO A 163 -21.82 -35.34 -7.33
CA PRO A 163 -21.08 -34.13 -7.60
C PRO A 163 -19.94 -33.88 -6.61
N LEU A 164 -20.11 -34.25 -5.34
CA LEU A 164 -19.03 -34.12 -4.33
C LEU A 164 -17.91 -35.13 -4.60
N LEU A 165 -18.23 -36.35 -5.00
CA LEU A 165 -17.22 -37.33 -5.39
C LEU A 165 -16.42 -36.86 -6.61
N VAL A 166 -17.09 -36.29 -7.61
CA VAL A 166 -16.44 -35.69 -8.78
C VAL A 166 -15.53 -34.52 -8.33
N LEU A 167 -15.98 -33.66 -7.41
CA LEU A 167 -15.17 -32.58 -6.88
C LEU A 167 -13.89 -33.10 -6.19
N VAL A 168 -14.01 -34.09 -5.31
CA VAL A 168 -12.85 -34.67 -4.60
C VAL A 168 -11.82 -35.25 -5.58
N VAL A 169 -12.26 -35.90 -6.65
CA VAL A 169 -11.37 -36.47 -7.68
C VAL A 169 -10.70 -35.36 -8.52
N ILE A 170 -11.42 -34.29 -8.83
CA ILE A 170 -10.94 -33.21 -9.70
C ILE A 170 -10.17 -32.15 -8.91
N MET A 171 -10.42 -31.98 -7.61
CA MET A 171 -9.80 -30.97 -6.75
C MET A 171 -8.26 -30.92 -6.83
N PRO A 172 -7.52 -32.06 -6.84
CA PRO A 172 -6.08 -32.04 -7.03
C PRO A 172 -5.63 -31.48 -8.38
N LEU A 173 -6.43 -31.66 -9.43
CA LEU A 173 -6.16 -31.12 -10.76
C LEU A 173 -6.43 -29.62 -10.82
N MET A 174 -7.40 -29.11 -10.07
CA MET A 174 -7.75 -27.70 -10.01
C MET A 174 -6.83 -26.89 -9.11
N PHE A 175 -6.44 -27.43 -7.96
CA PHE A 175 -5.71 -26.71 -6.90
C PHE A 175 -4.30 -27.25 -6.63
N GLY A 176 -3.82 -28.22 -7.42
CA GLY A 176 -2.49 -28.81 -7.28
C GLY A 176 -1.37 -27.80 -7.56
N SER A 177 -0.14 -28.14 -7.15
CA SER A 177 1.05 -27.27 -7.27
C SER A 177 1.32 -26.77 -8.69
N LYS A 178 1.02 -27.56 -9.71
CA LYS A 178 1.15 -27.15 -11.12
C LYS A 178 0.24 -25.96 -11.46
N ASN A 179 -1.01 -26.00 -10.98
CA ASN A 179 -1.96 -24.93 -11.27
C ASN A 179 -1.68 -23.67 -10.42
N GLN A 180 -1.17 -23.84 -9.19
CA GLN A 180 -0.70 -22.72 -8.36
C GLN A 180 0.46 -21.98 -9.04
N ASN A 181 1.43 -22.67 -9.61
CA ASN A 181 2.53 -22.06 -10.37
C ASN A 181 2.02 -21.31 -11.62
N LEU A 182 1.00 -21.85 -12.31
CA LEU A 182 0.36 -21.17 -13.44
C LEU A 182 -0.38 -19.90 -12.98
N THR A 183 -1.05 -19.94 -11.84
CA THR A 183 -1.71 -18.76 -11.25
C THR A 183 -0.71 -17.67 -10.87
N GLN A 184 0.43 -18.01 -10.29
CA GLN A 184 1.50 -17.06 -10.01
C GLN A 184 2.07 -16.42 -11.29
N LYS A 185 2.32 -17.23 -12.32
CA LYS A 185 2.76 -16.73 -13.63
C LYS A 185 1.72 -15.82 -14.27
N TYR A 186 0.43 -16.11 -14.10
CA TYR A 186 -0.65 -15.24 -14.57
C TYR A 186 -0.58 -13.85 -13.91
N HIS A 187 -0.46 -13.80 -12.58
CA HIS A 187 -0.35 -12.52 -11.88
C HIS A 187 0.89 -11.74 -12.29
N HIS A 188 2.04 -12.39 -12.40
CA HIS A 188 3.27 -11.76 -12.86
C HIS A 188 3.13 -11.19 -14.28
N SER A 189 2.60 -11.98 -15.22
CA SER A 189 2.38 -11.53 -16.61
C SER A 189 1.35 -10.39 -16.69
N LEU A 190 0.33 -10.40 -15.82
CA LEU A 190 -0.66 -9.32 -15.71
C LEU A 190 -0.02 -8.02 -15.19
N GLU A 191 0.87 -8.14 -14.18
CA GLU A 191 1.63 -6.99 -13.66
C GLU A 191 2.56 -6.40 -14.73
N GLU A 192 3.30 -7.24 -15.47
CA GLU A 192 4.16 -6.80 -16.58
C GLU A 192 3.36 -6.10 -17.70
N MET A 193 2.20 -6.64 -18.05
CA MET A 193 1.30 -6.02 -19.03
C MET A 193 0.76 -4.69 -18.51
N SER A 194 0.32 -4.63 -17.26
CA SER A 194 -0.20 -3.41 -16.63
C SER A 194 0.87 -2.32 -16.54
N ALA A 195 2.10 -2.67 -16.16
CA ALA A 195 3.23 -1.75 -16.18
C ALA A 195 3.51 -1.21 -17.60
N GLY A 196 3.41 -2.09 -18.62
CA GLY A 196 3.52 -1.69 -20.02
C GLY A 196 2.43 -0.73 -20.47
N ILE A 197 1.18 -0.92 -20.03
CA ILE A 197 0.07 0.00 -20.32
C ILE A 197 0.34 1.38 -19.71
N VAL A 198 0.77 1.44 -18.46
CA VAL A 198 1.10 2.70 -17.78
C VAL A 198 2.25 3.42 -18.49
N GLU A 199 3.32 2.69 -18.86
CA GLU A 199 4.44 3.22 -19.65
C GLU A 199 3.94 3.79 -20.99
N TYR A 200 3.12 3.05 -21.72
CA TYR A 200 2.54 3.47 -23.00
C TYR A 200 1.67 4.74 -22.88
N VAL A 201 0.77 4.79 -21.88
CA VAL A 201 -0.09 5.96 -21.66
C VAL A 201 0.75 7.19 -21.28
N ARG A 202 1.77 7.05 -20.46
CA ARG A 202 2.70 8.14 -20.12
C ARG A 202 3.52 8.63 -21.31
N ALA A 203 3.92 7.71 -22.19
CA ALA A 203 4.65 8.03 -23.41
C ALA A 203 3.77 8.60 -24.54
N MET A 204 2.42 8.57 -24.41
CA MET A 204 1.49 8.95 -25.46
C MET A 204 1.71 10.37 -26.03
N PRO A 205 2.00 11.43 -25.22
CA PRO A 205 2.31 12.74 -25.78
C PRO A 205 3.53 12.72 -26.70
N VAL A 206 4.59 12.01 -26.29
CA VAL A 206 5.82 11.84 -27.09
C VAL A 206 5.53 11.06 -28.37
N MET A 207 4.79 9.94 -28.23
CA MET A 207 4.40 9.10 -29.37
C MET A 207 3.62 9.92 -30.42
N LYS A 208 2.67 10.77 -30.00
CA LYS A 208 1.90 11.64 -30.91
C LYS A 208 2.77 12.67 -31.62
N ILE A 209 3.68 13.33 -30.89
CA ILE A 209 4.61 14.33 -31.47
C ILE A 209 5.48 13.70 -32.54
N PHE A 210 5.99 12.47 -32.28
CA PHE A 210 6.84 11.75 -33.23
C PHE A 210 6.07 10.86 -34.21
N GLN A 211 4.73 11.01 -34.31
CA GLN A 211 3.84 10.27 -35.22
C GLN A 211 4.00 8.74 -35.16
N GLN A 212 4.34 8.22 -33.97
CA GLN A 212 4.45 6.79 -33.74
C GLN A 212 3.08 6.17 -33.48
N SER A 213 2.79 5.02 -34.12
CA SER A 213 1.56 4.23 -33.85
C SER A 213 1.76 3.24 -32.71
N ALA A 214 0.63 2.72 -32.19
CA ALA A 214 0.66 1.63 -31.18
C ALA A 214 1.41 0.38 -31.70
N GLU A 215 1.36 0.12 -33.01
CA GLU A 215 2.05 -0.99 -33.65
C GLU A 215 3.58 -0.80 -33.66
N THR A 216 4.04 0.45 -33.72
CA THR A 216 5.46 0.81 -33.69
C THR A 216 6.07 0.67 -32.29
N PHE A 217 5.22 0.68 -31.24
CA PHE A 217 5.68 0.44 -29.86
C PHE A 217 5.79 -1.07 -29.57
N ASP A 218 6.74 -1.70 -30.27
CA ASP A 218 6.99 -3.14 -30.31
C ASP A 218 7.10 -3.79 -28.91
N LYS A 219 7.68 -3.07 -27.93
CA LYS A 219 7.84 -3.50 -26.54
C LYS A 219 6.49 -3.75 -25.85
N TYR A 220 5.48 -2.88 -26.07
CA TYR A 220 4.15 -3.03 -25.51
C TYR A 220 3.37 -4.15 -26.22
N GLY A 221 3.41 -4.16 -27.55
CA GLY A 221 2.76 -5.18 -28.37
C GLY A 221 3.23 -6.59 -28.00
N LYS A 222 4.54 -6.77 -27.79
CA LYS A 222 5.12 -8.05 -27.34
C LYS A 222 4.61 -8.48 -25.96
N LYS A 223 4.50 -7.57 -24.99
CA LYS A 223 3.97 -7.88 -23.66
C LYS A 223 2.51 -8.34 -23.72
N VAL A 224 1.67 -7.65 -24.50
CA VAL A 224 0.27 -8.03 -24.69
C VAL A 224 0.15 -9.41 -25.37
N LEU A 225 0.92 -9.66 -26.43
CA LEU A 225 0.93 -10.96 -27.12
C LEU A 225 1.43 -12.08 -26.21
N THR A 226 2.45 -11.83 -25.39
CA THR A 226 2.96 -12.81 -24.43
C THR A 226 1.91 -13.15 -23.39
N PHE A 227 1.23 -12.13 -22.82
CA PHE A 227 0.12 -12.33 -21.90
C PHE A 227 -1.03 -13.12 -22.56
N HIS A 228 -1.44 -12.74 -23.77
CA HIS A 228 -2.49 -13.43 -24.51
C HIS A 228 -2.17 -14.92 -24.75
N ARG A 229 -0.95 -15.23 -25.22
CA ARG A 229 -0.51 -16.63 -25.43
C ARG A 229 -0.54 -17.41 -24.13
N PHE A 230 0.03 -16.85 -23.07
CA PHE A 230 0.06 -17.46 -21.76
C PHE A 230 -1.36 -17.74 -21.23
N VAL A 231 -2.28 -16.76 -21.29
CA VAL A 231 -3.67 -16.91 -20.84
C VAL A 231 -4.40 -17.96 -21.67
N SER A 232 -4.19 -17.97 -22.99
CA SER A 232 -4.80 -18.97 -23.87
C SER A 232 -4.35 -20.40 -23.51
N ASP A 233 -3.05 -20.60 -23.26
CA ASP A 233 -2.51 -21.88 -22.85
C ASP A 233 -2.98 -22.29 -21.45
N TRP A 234 -3.04 -21.35 -20.51
CA TRP A 234 -3.55 -21.59 -19.17
C TRP A 234 -5.03 -22.01 -19.20
N ILE A 235 -5.88 -21.30 -19.95
CA ILE A 235 -7.29 -21.64 -20.11
C ILE A 235 -7.45 -23.06 -20.70
N ARG A 236 -6.70 -23.41 -21.73
CA ARG A 236 -6.75 -24.76 -22.34
C ARG A 236 -6.44 -25.87 -21.33
N HIS A 237 -5.54 -25.63 -20.36
CA HIS A 237 -5.17 -26.61 -19.35
C HIS A 237 -6.09 -26.65 -18.14
N SER A 238 -6.58 -25.46 -17.70
CA SER A 238 -7.35 -25.32 -16.45
C SER A 238 -8.85 -25.46 -16.64
N SER A 239 -9.38 -25.15 -17.84
CA SER A 239 -10.83 -25.20 -18.10
C SER A 239 -11.45 -26.59 -18.11
N PRO A 240 -10.82 -27.65 -18.66
CA PRO A 240 -11.49 -28.97 -18.75
C PRO A 240 -11.86 -29.54 -17.37
N PRO A 241 -10.98 -29.59 -16.35
CA PRO A 241 -11.38 -30.06 -15.02
C PRO A 241 -12.52 -29.25 -14.42
N PHE A 242 -12.47 -27.92 -14.57
CA PHE A 242 -13.51 -27.03 -14.07
C PHE A 242 -14.84 -27.23 -14.81
N ALA A 243 -14.82 -27.39 -16.13
CA ALA A 243 -16.01 -27.66 -16.95
C ALA A 243 -16.67 -29.00 -16.60
N ILE A 244 -15.86 -30.04 -16.36
CA ILE A 244 -16.39 -31.35 -15.90
C ILE A 244 -17.10 -31.20 -14.56
N PHE A 245 -16.43 -30.56 -13.58
CA PHE A 245 -17.03 -30.33 -12.27
C PHE A 245 -18.33 -29.54 -12.38
N MET A 246 -18.32 -28.42 -13.12
CA MET A 246 -19.50 -27.58 -13.33
C MET A 246 -20.63 -28.32 -14.02
N SER A 247 -20.32 -29.17 -15.00
CA SER A 247 -21.31 -29.99 -15.70
C SER A 247 -22.01 -30.95 -14.75
N PHE A 248 -21.26 -31.70 -13.93
CA PHE A 248 -21.84 -32.61 -12.95
C PHE A 248 -22.62 -31.86 -11.85
N ALA A 249 -22.09 -30.76 -11.36
CA ALA A 249 -22.73 -30.02 -10.30
C ALA A 249 -24.02 -29.31 -10.74
N SER A 250 -24.03 -28.74 -11.96
CA SER A 250 -25.24 -28.09 -12.51
C SER A 250 -26.32 -29.10 -12.90
N ASN A 251 -25.93 -30.32 -13.27
CA ASN A 251 -26.85 -31.38 -13.70
C ASN A 251 -27.02 -32.50 -12.63
N ALA A 252 -26.68 -32.20 -11.37
CA ALA A 252 -26.77 -33.15 -10.25
C ALA A 252 -28.18 -33.73 -10.05
N MET A 253 -29.21 -33.05 -10.52
CA MET A 253 -30.59 -33.47 -10.44
C MET A 253 -30.91 -34.63 -11.38
N LEU A 254 -30.24 -34.76 -12.55
CA LEU A 254 -30.56 -35.79 -13.56
C LEU A 254 -30.36 -37.23 -13.05
N PRO A 255 -29.22 -37.59 -12.41
CA PRO A 255 -29.05 -38.93 -11.84
C PRO A 255 -30.06 -39.22 -10.72
N VAL A 256 -30.39 -38.23 -9.88
CA VAL A 256 -31.39 -38.35 -8.80
C VAL A 256 -32.78 -38.62 -9.40
N LEU A 257 -33.15 -37.86 -10.44
CA LEU A 257 -34.42 -38.04 -11.13
C LEU A 257 -34.52 -39.42 -11.78
N ALA A 258 -33.47 -39.86 -12.50
CA ALA A 258 -33.46 -41.14 -13.20
C ALA A 258 -33.63 -42.32 -12.24
N LEU A 259 -32.80 -42.39 -11.19
CA LEU A 259 -32.90 -43.45 -10.18
C LEU A 259 -34.21 -43.33 -9.37
N GLY A 260 -34.61 -42.11 -9.04
CA GLY A 260 -35.83 -41.84 -8.28
C GLY A 260 -37.10 -42.28 -9.00
N LEU A 261 -37.22 -42.00 -10.30
CA LEU A 261 -38.34 -42.51 -11.13
C LEU A 261 -38.30 -44.03 -11.24
N TYR A 262 -37.14 -44.64 -11.47
CA TYR A 262 -37.01 -46.09 -11.50
C TYR A 262 -37.50 -46.73 -10.20
N LEU A 263 -37.08 -46.24 -9.05
CA LEU A 263 -37.51 -46.73 -7.73
C LEU A 263 -38.99 -46.48 -7.46
N TYR A 264 -39.52 -45.33 -7.89
CA TYR A 264 -40.92 -44.99 -7.73
C TYR A 264 -41.84 -45.96 -8.51
N PHE A 265 -41.54 -46.22 -9.78
CA PHE A 265 -42.35 -47.15 -10.60
C PHE A 265 -42.22 -48.60 -10.16
N HIS A 266 -41.16 -48.98 -9.43
CA HIS A 266 -41.02 -50.31 -8.85
C HIS A 266 -41.48 -50.38 -7.38
N ASN A 267 -42.32 -49.46 -6.94
CA ASN A 267 -42.86 -49.38 -5.57
C ASN A 267 -41.79 -49.34 -4.45
N GLY A 268 -40.57 -48.91 -4.79
CA GLY A 268 -39.47 -48.78 -3.84
C GLY A 268 -39.36 -47.41 -3.21
N LEU A 269 -40.19 -46.42 -3.63
CA LEU A 269 -40.12 -45.05 -3.20
C LEU A 269 -41.50 -44.38 -3.25
N THR A 270 -41.78 -43.45 -2.31
CA THR A 270 -42.98 -42.61 -2.36
C THR A 270 -42.80 -41.38 -3.26
N LEU A 271 -43.91 -40.85 -3.80
CA LEU A 271 -43.87 -39.62 -4.60
C LEU A 271 -43.33 -38.44 -3.76
N ALA A 272 -43.71 -38.35 -2.50
CA ALA A 272 -43.23 -37.32 -1.60
C ALA A 272 -41.70 -37.34 -1.42
N THR A 273 -41.12 -38.53 -1.23
CA THR A 273 -39.66 -38.71 -1.13
C THR A 273 -38.96 -38.34 -2.42
N LEU A 274 -39.50 -38.73 -3.58
CA LEU A 274 -38.94 -38.36 -4.89
C LEU A 274 -38.91 -36.83 -5.05
N LEU A 275 -40.01 -36.14 -4.82
CA LEU A 275 -40.12 -34.69 -4.94
C LEU A 275 -39.20 -33.98 -3.95
N PHE A 276 -39.08 -34.48 -2.72
CA PHE A 276 -38.17 -33.97 -1.72
C PHE A 276 -36.70 -33.99 -2.18
N PHE A 277 -36.25 -35.14 -2.74
CA PHE A 277 -34.88 -35.25 -3.28
C PHE A 277 -34.65 -34.35 -4.49
N LEU A 278 -35.67 -34.08 -5.31
CA LEU A 278 -35.55 -33.14 -6.42
C LEU A 278 -35.40 -31.70 -5.94
N ILE A 279 -36.06 -31.33 -4.82
CA ILE A 279 -35.99 -29.96 -4.25
C ILE A 279 -34.69 -29.77 -3.47
N LEU A 280 -34.32 -30.68 -2.57
CA LEU A 280 -33.22 -30.53 -1.65
C LEU A 280 -31.92 -31.19 -2.09
N GLY A 281 -32.01 -32.29 -2.86
CA GLY A 281 -30.87 -33.16 -3.19
C GLY A 281 -29.77 -32.54 -4.01
N THR A 282 -29.97 -31.33 -4.56
CA THR A 282 -28.95 -30.59 -5.31
C THR A 282 -28.65 -29.23 -4.71
N GLY A 283 -29.53 -28.71 -3.82
CA GLY A 283 -29.42 -27.35 -3.25
C GLY A 283 -28.17 -27.14 -2.38
N TYR A 284 -27.64 -28.19 -1.78
CA TYR A 284 -26.45 -28.15 -0.93
C TYR A 284 -25.15 -27.81 -1.68
N MET A 285 -25.15 -27.92 -3.03
CA MET A 285 -23.97 -27.58 -3.83
C MET A 285 -23.69 -26.10 -3.96
N ARG A 286 -24.69 -25.22 -3.77
CA ARG A 286 -24.49 -23.75 -3.87
C ARG A 286 -23.38 -23.21 -2.96
N PRO A 287 -23.33 -23.53 -1.65
CA PRO A 287 -22.24 -23.08 -0.78
C PRO A 287 -20.87 -23.64 -1.20
N VAL A 288 -20.84 -24.87 -1.74
CA VAL A 288 -19.60 -25.49 -2.23
C VAL A 288 -19.03 -24.73 -3.42
N PHE A 289 -19.88 -24.23 -4.33
CA PHE A 289 -19.45 -23.36 -5.42
C PHE A 289 -18.85 -22.05 -4.92
N ALA A 290 -19.45 -21.44 -3.90
CA ALA A 290 -18.92 -20.20 -3.30
C ALA A 290 -17.49 -20.38 -2.77
N MET A 291 -17.15 -21.56 -2.24
CA MET A 291 -15.80 -21.87 -1.75
C MET A 291 -14.72 -21.79 -2.84
N SER A 292 -15.04 -22.11 -4.10
CA SER A 292 -14.05 -22.05 -5.19
C SER A 292 -13.52 -20.63 -5.42
N ASN A 293 -14.38 -19.62 -5.29
CA ASN A 293 -14.01 -18.22 -5.40
C ASN A 293 -13.23 -17.71 -4.16
N MET A 294 -13.51 -18.28 -2.98
CA MET A 294 -12.81 -17.92 -1.74
C MET A 294 -11.31 -18.21 -1.81
N ALA A 295 -10.90 -19.31 -2.41
CA ALA A 295 -9.49 -19.70 -2.48
C ALA A 295 -8.64 -18.64 -3.22
N MET A 296 -9.15 -18.08 -4.32
CA MET A 296 -8.47 -17.02 -5.07
C MET A 296 -8.40 -15.72 -4.28
N GLN A 297 -9.51 -15.35 -3.62
CA GLN A 297 -9.54 -14.14 -2.78
C GLN A 297 -8.59 -14.25 -1.58
N LEU A 298 -8.53 -15.43 -0.93
CA LEU A 298 -7.61 -15.67 0.17
C LEU A 298 -6.15 -15.44 -0.20
N GLN A 299 -5.74 -15.86 -1.40
CA GLN A 299 -4.38 -15.62 -1.89
C GLN A 299 -4.06 -14.13 -2.03
N LEU A 300 -5.00 -13.34 -2.57
CA LEU A 300 -4.83 -11.88 -2.69
C LEU A 300 -4.77 -11.19 -1.31
N ILE A 301 -5.61 -11.63 -0.37
CA ILE A 301 -5.61 -11.11 1.00
C ILE A 301 -4.29 -11.45 1.70
N GLU A 302 -3.79 -12.67 1.52
CA GLU A 302 -2.51 -13.11 2.11
C GLU A 302 -1.33 -12.29 1.58
N GLN A 303 -1.31 -11.95 0.28
CA GLN A 303 -0.32 -11.02 -0.29
C GLN A 303 -0.43 -9.61 0.34
N GLY A 304 -1.65 -9.09 0.53
CA GLY A 304 -1.86 -7.81 1.22
C GLY A 304 -1.33 -7.83 2.65
N VAL A 305 -1.60 -8.89 3.41
CA VAL A 305 -1.07 -9.06 4.78
C VAL A 305 0.46 -9.11 4.80
N GLN A 306 1.10 -9.77 3.84
CA GLN A 306 2.56 -9.76 3.73
C GLN A 306 3.13 -8.35 3.50
N GLN A 307 2.44 -7.50 2.74
CA GLN A 307 2.87 -6.09 2.57
C GLN A 307 2.68 -5.28 3.85
N ILE A 308 1.61 -5.53 4.61
CA ILE A 308 1.38 -4.94 5.92
C ILE A 308 2.50 -5.36 6.89
N ASP A 309 2.81 -6.66 6.96
CA ASP A 309 3.85 -7.19 7.86
C ASP A 309 5.23 -6.61 7.51
N LYS A 310 5.57 -6.40 6.22
CA LYS A 310 6.79 -5.71 5.81
C LYS A 310 6.94 -4.28 6.36
N ILE A 311 5.82 -3.58 6.57
CA ILE A 311 5.85 -2.25 7.22
C ILE A 311 6.00 -2.40 8.73
N LEU A 312 5.25 -3.32 9.34
CA LEU A 312 5.26 -3.52 10.79
C LEU A 312 6.60 -4.05 11.30
N GLU A 313 7.27 -4.92 10.52
CA GLU A 313 8.56 -5.52 10.82
C GLU A 313 9.75 -4.63 10.39
N ALA A 314 9.49 -3.55 9.63
CA ALA A 314 10.55 -2.67 9.18
C ALA A 314 11.36 -2.12 10.37
N PRO A 315 12.71 -2.13 10.27
CA PRO A 315 13.56 -1.68 11.36
C PRO A 315 13.35 -0.19 11.63
N VAL A 316 13.33 0.17 12.91
CA VAL A 316 13.37 1.56 13.37
C VAL A 316 14.78 1.90 13.79
N LEU A 317 15.14 3.18 13.69
CA LEU A 317 16.43 3.63 14.20
C LEU A 317 16.45 3.52 15.74
N PRO A 318 17.56 3.02 16.32
CA PRO A 318 17.66 2.94 17.76
C PRO A 318 17.62 4.35 18.40
N GLU A 319 16.79 4.53 19.41
CA GLU A 319 16.76 5.75 20.23
C GLU A 319 17.69 5.57 21.43
N THR A 320 18.42 6.65 21.76
CA THR A 320 19.28 6.65 22.95
C THR A 320 18.46 6.90 24.22
N HIS A 321 18.77 6.15 25.30
CA HIS A 321 18.15 6.36 26.60
C HIS A 321 18.82 7.49 27.41
N THR A 322 20.05 7.88 27.03
CA THR A 322 20.83 8.96 27.66
C THR A 322 21.27 9.96 26.61
N PRO A 323 20.35 10.84 26.14
CA PRO A 323 20.69 11.83 25.13
C PRO A 323 21.80 12.75 25.63
N GLN A 324 22.80 12.97 24.77
CA GLN A 324 23.85 13.97 24.99
C GLN A 324 23.46 15.29 24.33
N GLU A 325 24.04 16.40 24.78
CA GLU A 325 23.87 17.70 24.15
C GLU A 325 25.19 18.18 23.56
N PRO A 326 25.21 18.63 22.29
CA PRO A 326 26.41 19.17 21.68
C PRO A 326 26.72 20.57 22.29
N SER A 327 28.01 20.86 22.46
CA SER A 327 28.48 22.15 23.00
C SER A 327 28.57 23.22 21.91
N HIS A 328 28.63 22.83 20.66
CA HIS A 328 28.77 23.72 19.49
C HIS A 328 28.16 22.99 18.25
N TYR A 329 28.21 23.61 17.07
CA TYR A 329 27.52 23.12 15.89
C TYR A 329 28.47 22.80 14.72
N ASP A 330 29.72 22.41 15.00
CA ASP A 330 30.61 21.79 14.00
C ASP A 330 30.02 20.44 13.57
N ILE A 331 30.11 20.17 12.28
CA ILE A 331 29.67 18.88 11.72
C ILE A 331 30.93 18.13 11.29
N ARG A 332 31.10 16.89 11.77
CA ARG A 332 32.23 16.06 11.39
C ARG A 332 31.75 14.71 10.86
N PHE A 333 32.22 14.36 9.68
CA PHE A 333 32.17 13.03 9.10
C PHE A 333 33.54 12.38 9.31
N ASP A 334 33.58 11.19 9.92
CA ASP A 334 34.81 10.48 10.25
C ASP A 334 34.70 9.04 9.72
N LYS A 335 35.44 8.76 8.62
CA LYS A 335 35.46 7.47 7.90
C LYS A 335 34.08 6.91 7.58
N VAL A 336 33.20 7.76 7.09
CA VAL A 336 31.82 7.37 6.83
C VAL A 336 31.70 6.61 5.52
N SER A 337 31.22 5.35 5.60
CA SER A 337 30.82 4.54 4.45
C SER A 337 29.34 4.19 4.55
N PHE A 338 28.61 4.28 3.42
CA PHE A 338 27.19 4.06 3.37
C PHE A 338 26.70 3.42 2.07
N ALA A 339 25.84 2.40 2.19
CA ALA A 339 25.14 1.72 1.10
C ALA A 339 23.64 1.64 1.40
N TYR A 340 22.76 1.95 0.42
CA TYR A 340 21.31 1.83 0.57
C TYR A 340 20.82 0.38 0.64
N ASP A 341 21.48 -0.51 -0.08
CA ASP A 341 21.18 -1.94 -0.18
C ASP A 341 22.05 -2.82 0.72
N GLY A 342 23.02 -2.21 1.42
CA GLY A 342 23.99 -2.90 2.25
C GLY A 342 25.17 -3.55 1.48
N GLU A 343 25.17 -3.52 0.15
CA GLU A 343 26.19 -4.16 -0.70
C GLU A 343 26.99 -3.15 -1.52
N HIS A 344 26.31 -2.14 -2.10
CA HIS A 344 26.94 -1.18 -2.99
C HIS A 344 27.13 0.17 -2.30
N TYR A 345 28.36 0.49 -1.93
CA TYR A 345 28.70 1.76 -1.29
C TYR A 345 28.41 2.94 -2.21
N VAL A 346 27.56 3.86 -1.74
CA VAL A 346 27.28 5.16 -2.37
C VAL A 346 28.23 6.22 -1.82
N LEU A 347 28.67 6.07 -0.57
CA LEU A 347 29.74 6.85 0.06
C LEU A 347 30.78 5.89 0.61
N ASN A 348 32.06 6.22 0.41
CA ASN A 348 33.19 5.38 0.82
C ASN A 348 34.27 6.26 1.49
N ASP A 349 34.57 5.97 2.76
CA ASP A 349 35.59 6.61 3.58
C ASP A 349 35.52 8.17 3.57
N ILE A 350 34.35 8.72 3.77
CA ILE A 350 34.12 10.16 3.76
C ILE A 350 34.65 10.80 5.05
N ASN A 351 35.60 11.74 4.87
CA ASN A 351 36.28 12.45 5.97
C ASN A 351 36.28 13.95 5.73
N PHE A 352 35.50 14.74 6.51
CA PHE A 352 35.56 16.20 6.49
C PHE A 352 34.95 16.81 7.76
N THR A 353 35.24 18.11 7.96
CA THR A 353 34.63 18.91 9.02
C THR A 353 34.07 20.19 8.42
N ALA A 354 32.78 20.46 8.67
CA ALA A 354 32.16 21.77 8.42
C ALA A 354 32.12 22.55 9.74
N LYS A 355 32.84 23.67 9.79
CA LYS A 355 32.99 24.49 11.02
C LYS A 355 31.71 25.22 11.33
N GLU A 356 31.45 25.45 12.64
CA GLU A 356 30.33 26.28 13.10
C GLU A 356 30.34 27.66 12.44
N GLY A 357 29.16 28.10 12.00
CA GLY A 357 28.98 29.41 11.37
C GLY A 357 29.57 29.54 9.97
N SER A 358 30.10 28.44 9.37
CA SER A 358 30.66 28.46 8.02
C SER A 358 29.71 27.83 6.99
N ILE A 359 29.95 28.16 5.73
CA ILE A 359 29.26 27.61 4.57
C ILE A 359 30.17 26.56 3.91
N THR A 360 29.75 25.29 3.99
CA THR A 360 30.41 24.17 3.31
C THR A 360 29.58 23.74 2.10
N ALA A 361 30.16 23.80 0.89
CA ALA A 361 29.48 23.42 -0.33
C ALA A 361 29.93 22.03 -0.80
N LEU A 362 28.97 21.16 -1.13
CA LEU A 362 29.23 19.85 -1.74
C LEU A 362 28.97 19.95 -3.24
N VAL A 363 29.99 19.65 -4.05
CA VAL A 363 29.91 19.70 -5.52
C VAL A 363 30.43 18.41 -6.13
N GLY A 364 30.06 18.13 -7.37
CA GLY A 364 30.46 16.91 -8.08
C GLY A 364 29.41 16.46 -9.09
N PRO A 365 29.71 15.46 -9.92
CA PRO A 365 28.78 14.90 -10.89
C PRO A 365 27.49 14.39 -10.26
N SER A 366 26.42 14.27 -11.07
CA SER A 366 25.18 13.63 -10.61
C SER A 366 25.46 12.19 -10.17
N GLY A 367 24.86 11.76 -9.06
CA GLY A 367 25.08 10.42 -8.50
C GLY A 367 26.38 10.26 -7.68
N ALA A 368 27.15 11.33 -7.43
CA ALA A 368 28.40 11.26 -6.63
C ALA A 368 28.17 11.14 -5.10
N GLY A 369 26.92 11.03 -4.62
CA GLY A 369 26.62 10.84 -3.19
C GLY A 369 26.33 12.11 -2.39
N LYS A 370 26.31 13.31 -3.01
CA LYS A 370 26.14 14.60 -2.31
C LYS A 370 24.85 14.70 -1.47
N SER A 371 23.69 14.38 -2.04
CA SER A 371 22.41 14.43 -1.31
C SER A 371 22.35 13.38 -0.19
N THR A 372 23.06 12.25 -0.36
CA THR A 372 23.20 11.22 0.67
C THR A 372 23.90 11.76 1.92
N VAL A 373 24.93 12.62 1.77
CA VAL A 373 25.61 13.27 2.89
C VAL A 373 24.63 14.10 3.74
N GLY A 374 23.82 14.94 3.09
CA GLY A 374 22.79 15.75 3.78
C GLY A 374 21.72 14.90 4.49
N GLN A 375 21.29 13.82 3.84
CA GLN A 375 20.31 12.89 4.40
C GLN A 375 20.87 12.13 5.60
N LEU A 376 22.13 11.70 5.56
CA LEU A 376 22.81 11.03 6.67
C LEU A 376 23.02 11.97 7.86
N LEU A 377 23.37 13.24 7.63
CA LEU A 377 23.44 14.25 8.70
C LEU A 377 22.10 14.42 9.43
N SER A 378 21.01 14.35 8.68
CA SER A 378 19.64 14.40 9.22
C SER A 378 19.15 13.04 9.75
N ARG A 379 20.02 12.03 9.80
CA ARG A 379 19.76 10.66 10.29
C ARG A 379 18.56 10.02 9.60
N PHE A 380 18.47 10.14 8.27
CA PHE A 380 17.49 9.38 7.49
C PHE A 380 17.79 7.88 7.55
N TRP A 381 19.07 7.55 7.68
CA TRP A 381 19.63 6.22 7.97
C TRP A 381 20.80 6.36 8.94
N ASP A 382 21.14 5.29 9.64
CA ASP A 382 22.42 5.18 10.33
C ASP A 382 23.48 4.67 9.34
N VAL A 383 24.73 5.13 9.51
CA VAL A 383 25.87 4.72 8.68
C VAL A 383 26.30 3.29 9.03
N GLN A 384 26.80 2.54 8.05
CA GLN A 384 27.36 1.21 8.25
C GLN A 384 28.74 1.26 8.91
N GLU A 385 29.60 2.20 8.45
CA GLU A 385 30.94 2.38 8.97
C GLU A 385 31.19 3.85 9.28
N GLY A 386 32.06 4.11 10.26
CA GLY A 386 32.40 5.45 10.72
C GLY A 386 31.35 6.08 11.62
N ASN A 387 31.47 7.40 11.79
CA ASN A 387 30.49 8.16 12.58
C ASN A 387 30.28 9.58 12.01
N ILE A 388 29.11 10.13 12.31
CA ILE A 388 28.76 11.53 12.05
C ILE A 388 28.52 12.18 13.40
N SER A 389 29.17 13.31 13.66
CA SER A 389 29.03 14.02 14.93
C SER A 389 28.69 15.50 14.72
N ILE A 390 27.95 16.06 15.68
CA ILE A 390 27.64 17.49 15.79
C ILE A 390 28.19 17.95 17.15
N GLY A 391 29.09 18.93 17.12
CA GLY A 391 29.70 19.46 18.35
C GLY A 391 30.41 18.39 19.19
N GLY A 392 31.01 17.40 18.53
CA GLY A 392 31.71 16.28 19.16
C GLY A 392 30.80 15.13 19.64
N VAL A 393 29.48 15.25 19.54
CA VAL A 393 28.50 14.21 19.91
C VAL A 393 28.06 13.44 18.67
N ASP A 394 28.17 12.11 18.68
CA ASP A 394 27.65 11.26 17.61
C ASP A 394 26.13 11.45 17.46
N ILE A 395 25.63 11.65 16.22
CA ILE A 395 24.21 11.87 15.97
C ILE A 395 23.31 10.72 16.45
N ARG A 396 23.87 9.52 16.61
CA ARG A 396 23.17 8.34 17.19
C ARG A 396 22.97 8.48 18.71
N GLN A 397 23.73 9.34 19.38
CA GLN A 397 23.61 9.66 20.81
C GLN A 397 22.73 10.86 21.10
N LEU A 398 22.26 11.54 20.05
CA LEU A 398 21.23 12.58 20.14
C LEU A 398 19.84 11.92 20.10
N SER A 399 18.84 12.49 20.79
CA SER A 399 17.47 12.10 20.53
C SER A 399 17.03 12.59 19.13
N THR A 400 16.18 11.81 18.46
CA THR A 400 15.65 12.19 17.13
C THR A 400 15.00 13.57 17.17
N GLU A 401 14.24 13.87 18.23
CA GLU A 401 13.63 15.20 18.42
C GLU A 401 14.66 16.32 18.49
N LYS A 402 15.73 16.16 19.28
CA LYS A 402 16.79 17.16 19.41
C LYS A 402 17.52 17.37 18.09
N LEU A 403 17.88 16.29 17.40
CA LEU A 403 18.52 16.37 16.08
C LEU A 403 17.64 17.13 15.08
N MET A 404 16.33 16.82 15.05
CA MET A 404 15.38 17.52 14.18
C MET A 404 15.17 18.99 14.57
N GLN A 405 15.33 19.36 15.83
CA GLN A 405 15.33 20.76 16.25
C GLN A 405 16.58 21.52 15.76
N MET A 406 17.75 20.86 15.79
CA MET A 406 19.04 21.47 15.42
C MET A 406 19.28 21.54 13.91
N VAL A 407 18.73 20.63 13.12
CA VAL A 407 18.95 20.55 11.67
C VAL A 407 17.69 20.98 10.93
N SER A 408 17.79 21.97 10.06
CA SER A 408 16.75 22.34 9.09
C SER A 408 17.16 21.85 7.71
N PHE A 409 16.32 21.06 7.06
CA PHE A 409 16.55 20.53 5.72
C PHE A 409 15.62 21.21 4.72
N VAL A 410 16.16 21.82 3.67
CA VAL A 410 15.43 22.36 2.53
C VAL A 410 15.60 21.38 1.36
N PHE A 411 14.53 20.67 1.03
CA PHE A 411 14.52 19.65 -0.02
C PHE A 411 14.46 20.27 -1.42
N GLN A 412 14.92 19.52 -2.42
CA GLN A 412 14.78 19.88 -3.83
C GLN A 412 13.31 19.96 -4.24
N ASP A 413 12.51 18.95 -3.89
CA ASP A 413 11.08 18.94 -4.14
C ASP A 413 10.32 19.52 -2.96
N SER A 414 9.43 20.49 -3.23
CA SER A 414 8.61 21.12 -2.20
C SER A 414 7.24 20.45 -2.09
N PHE A 415 6.86 20.12 -0.86
CA PHE A 415 5.54 19.59 -0.57
C PHE A 415 4.66 20.66 0.12
N MET A 416 3.42 20.80 -0.39
CA MET A 416 2.40 21.66 0.18
C MET A 416 1.20 20.84 0.64
N PHE A 417 0.77 21.06 1.87
CA PHE A 417 -0.43 20.43 2.41
C PHE A 417 -1.70 21.13 1.89
N ALA A 418 -2.79 20.39 1.75
CA ALA A 418 -4.13 20.94 1.47
C ALA A 418 -4.69 21.71 2.69
N GLN A 419 -3.93 22.72 3.13
CA GLN A 419 -4.19 23.58 4.28
C GLN A 419 -4.05 25.04 3.85
N THR A 420 -4.29 25.99 4.79
CA THR A 420 -4.09 27.42 4.53
C THR A 420 -2.62 27.73 4.23
N MET A 421 -2.36 28.86 3.57
CA MET A 421 -0.99 29.36 3.35
C MET A 421 -0.28 29.59 4.69
N TYR A 422 -1.02 30.08 5.69
CA TYR A 422 -0.53 30.25 7.06
C TYR A 422 -0.05 28.92 7.66
N GLU A 423 -0.89 27.89 7.67
CA GLU A 423 -0.54 26.59 8.23
C GLU A 423 0.58 25.89 7.44
N ASN A 424 0.65 26.12 6.13
CA ASN A 424 1.73 25.62 5.30
C ASN A 424 3.10 26.21 5.65
N ILE A 425 3.17 27.47 6.15
CA ILE A 425 4.42 28.04 6.66
C ILE A 425 4.66 27.58 8.10
N ARG A 426 3.63 27.67 8.95
CA ARG A 426 3.73 27.36 10.38
C ARG A 426 4.09 25.89 10.66
N MET A 427 3.59 24.96 9.86
CA MET A 427 3.86 23.51 9.98
C MET A 427 3.65 22.96 11.40
N GLY A 428 2.63 23.45 12.11
CA GLY A 428 2.35 23.04 13.49
C GLY A 428 3.34 23.56 14.55
N MET A 429 4.34 24.36 14.18
CA MET A 429 5.27 25.00 15.13
C MET A 429 4.51 25.96 16.03
N ASN A 430 4.91 26.06 17.30
CA ASN A 430 4.35 27.03 18.26
C ASN A 430 4.92 28.43 17.99
N LYS A 431 4.41 29.07 16.91
CA LYS A 431 4.84 30.38 16.41
C LYS A 431 3.63 31.28 16.22
N THR A 432 3.85 32.60 16.51
CA THR A 432 2.80 33.59 16.35
C THR A 432 2.53 33.93 14.89
N LYS A 433 1.42 34.62 14.63
CA LYS A 433 1.06 35.05 13.27
C LYS A 433 2.07 36.07 12.74
N GLU A 434 2.57 36.93 13.59
CA GLU A 434 3.58 37.96 13.30
C GLU A 434 4.92 37.33 12.87
N GLU A 435 5.35 36.25 13.57
CA GLU A 435 6.56 35.50 13.19
C GLU A 435 6.41 34.85 11.84
N VAL A 436 5.24 34.26 11.55
CA VAL A 436 4.94 33.64 10.24
C VAL A 436 4.95 34.66 9.12
N ILE A 437 4.36 35.87 9.35
CA ILE A 437 4.36 36.96 8.40
C ILE A 437 5.80 37.47 8.18
N ALA A 438 6.58 37.65 9.24
CA ALA A 438 7.98 38.08 9.15
C ALA A 438 8.83 37.08 8.33
N ALA A 439 8.66 35.78 8.55
CA ALA A 439 9.32 34.73 7.75
C ALA A 439 8.90 34.78 6.26
N ALA A 440 7.63 35.03 5.98
CA ALA A 440 7.13 35.20 4.62
C ALA A 440 7.68 36.47 3.94
N GLN A 441 7.82 37.56 4.67
CA GLN A 441 8.44 38.80 4.19
C GLN A 441 9.92 38.60 3.88
N ALA A 442 10.66 37.96 4.78
CA ALA A 442 12.08 37.67 4.59
C ALA A 442 12.34 36.80 3.32
N THR A 443 11.40 35.97 2.93
CA THR A 443 11.50 35.13 1.70
C THR A 443 10.80 35.72 0.49
N GLN A 444 10.34 36.98 0.54
CA GLN A 444 9.67 37.67 -0.57
C GLN A 444 8.43 36.91 -1.10
N ILE A 445 7.71 36.13 -0.22
CA ILE A 445 6.49 35.42 -0.60
C ILE A 445 5.23 36.11 -0.05
N HIS A 446 5.39 37.07 0.87
CA HIS A 446 4.29 37.79 1.53
C HIS A 446 3.35 38.48 0.53
N ASP A 447 3.87 39.22 -0.43
CA ASP A 447 3.06 39.98 -1.39
C ASP A 447 2.25 39.06 -2.28
N PHE A 448 2.86 37.93 -2.67
CA PHE A 448 2.12 36.88 -3.40
C PHE A 448 0.96 36.34 -2.55
N ILE A 449 1.20 35.99 -1.28
CA ILE A 449 0.15 35.49 -0.37
C ILE A 449 -0.96 36.53 -0.23
N MET A 450 -0.62 37.83 -0.07
CA MET A 450 -1.61 38.91 0.04
C MET A 450 -2.38 39.17 -1.24
N SER A 451 -1.85 38.80 -2.41
CA SER A 451 -2.58 38.88 -3.69
C SER A 451 -3.65 37.78 -3.84
N LEU A 452 -3.63 36.74 -3.01
CA LEU A 452 -4.62 35.66 -3.05
C LEU A 452 -5.95 36.11 -2.42
N PRO A 453 -7.10 35.54 -2.85
CA PRO A 453 -8.45 35.99 -2.47
C PRO A 453 -8.71 36.10 -0.96
N LYS A 454 -8.04 35.27 -0.15
CA LYS A 454 -8.15 35.25 1.34
C LYS A 454 -6.79 35.44 2.03
N GLY A 455 -5.78 35.93 1.30
CA GLY A 455 -4.44 36.08 1.85
C GLY A 455 -3.91 34.80 2.50
N TYR A 456 -3.43 34.88 3.71
CA TYR A 456 -2.91 33.75 4.50
C TYR A 456 -3.93 32.64 4.79
N ASP A 457 -5.24 32.92 4.75
CA ASP A 457 -6.31 31.95 4.96
C ASP A 457 -6.72 31.23 3.67
N THR A 458 -6.06 31.50 2.55
CA THR A 458 -6.29 30.80 1.28
C THR A 458 -5.83 29.35 1.39
N LEU A 459 -6.69 28.39 0.98
CA LEU A 459 -6.37 26.98 0.96
C LEU A 459 -5.58 26.61 -0.30
N PHE A 460 -4.47 25.89 -0.14
CA PHE A 460 -3.71 25.35 -1.26
C PHE A 460 -4.47 24.24 -1.97
N GLY A 461 -4.39 24.22 -3.31
CA GLY A 461 -5.02 23.20 -4.16
C GLY A 461 -6.52 23.37 -4.34
N GLN A 462 -7.19 24.33 -3.68
CA GLN A 462 -8.59 24.67 -3.91
C GLN A 462 -8.72 25.86 -4.87
N GLN A 463 -9.80 25.85 -5.67
CA GLN A 463 -10.14 26.92 -6.62
C GLN A 463 -9.01 27.28 -7.61
N GLY A 464 -8.14 26.31 -7.93
CA GLY A 464 -7.07 26.53 -8.91
C GLY A 464 -5.86 27.31 -8.41
N VAL A 465 -5.70 27.50 -7.09
CA VAL A 465 -4.48 28.10 -6.53
C VAL A 465 -3.34 27.10 -6.66
N HIS A 466 -2.45 27.40 -7.59
CA HIS A 466 -1.21 26.65 -7.82
C HIS A 466 -0.03 27.61 -7.61
N LEU A 467 1.05 27.08 -7.09
CA LEU A 467 2.30 27.81 -6.90
C LEU A 467 3.27 27.44 -8.02
N SER A 468 3.98 28.44 -8.56
CA SER A 468 5.14 28.20 -9.41
C SER A 468 6.27 27.52 -8.61
N GLY A 469 7.23 26.91 -9.29
CA GLY A 469 8.37 26.27 -8.62
C GLY A 469 9.14 27.25 -7.71
N GLY A 470 9.33 28.50 -8.14
CA GLY A 470 9.99 29.53 -7.35
C GLY A 470 9.20 29.98 -6.11
N GLU A 471 7.86 30.05 -6.21
CA GLU A 471 7.00 30.32 -5.06
C GLU A 471 7.03 29.19 -4.05
N GLN A 472 6.91 27.94 -4.50
CA GLN A 472 7.01 26.77 -3.62
C GLN A 472 8.35 26.73 -2.89
N GLN A 473 9.43 27.07 -3.57
CA GLN A 473 10.75 27.14 -2.97
C GLN A 473 10.85 28.24 -1.90
N ARG A 474 10.30 29.43 -2.14
CA ARG A 474 10.23 30.50 -1.13
C ARG A 474 9.37 30.10 0.08
N PHE A 475 8.32 29.31 -0.09
CA PHE A 475 7.58 28.70 1.02
C PHE A 475 8.46 27.79 1.87
N GLN A 476 9.30 26.95 1.26
CA GLN A 476 10.25 26.10 2.00
C GLN A 476 11.28 26.93 2.77
N LEU A 477 11.82 27.99 2.14
CA LEU A 477 12.74 28.90 2.82
C LEU A 477 12.04 29.60 4.00
N ALA A 478 10.77 30.02 3.87
CA ALA A 478 10.00 30.60 4.98
C ALA A 478 9.84 29.62 6.15
N ARG A 479 9.59 28.33 5.87
CA ARG A 479 9.58 27.27 6.89
C ARG A 479 10.93 27.16 7.62
N ALA A 480 12.02 27.18 6.86
CA ALA A 480 13.38 27.09 7.40
C ALA A 480 13.77 28.30 8.25
N ILE A 481 13.39 29.53 7.82
CA ILE A 481 13.56 30.75 8.60
C ILE A 481 12.75 30.68 9.89
N LEU A 482 11.47 30.31 9.81
CA LEU A 482 10.57 30.21 10.96
C LEU A 482 11.07 29.20 12.00
N LYS A 483 11.61 28.06 11.54
CA LYS A 483 12.21 27.02 12.39
C LYS A 483 13.47 27.51 13.09
N ASN A 484 14.26 28.31 12.43
CA ASN A 484 15.48 28.94 12.94
C ASN A 484 16.50 27.98 13.58
N ALA A 485 16.70 26.81 12.93
CA ALA A 485 17.68 25.83 13.38
C ALA A 485 19.12 26.31 13.19
N PRO A 486 20.09 25.96 14.08
CA PRO A 486 21.50 26.35 13.97
C PRO A 486 22.25 25.71 12.79
N ILE A 487 21.82 24.53 12.33
CA ILE A 487 22.38 23.83 11.19
C ILE A 487 21.37 23.84 10.05
N LEU A 488 21.83 24.16 8.84
CA LEU A 488 21.02 24.24 7.65
C LEU A 488 21.59 23.33 6.55
N VAL A 489 20.79 22.41 6.05
CA VAL A 489 21.10 21.59 4.87
C VAL A 489 20.23 22.04 3.71
N LEU A 490 20.85 22.37 2.59
CA LEU A 490 20.20 22.91 1.41
C LEU A 490 20.49 22.00 0.21
N ASP A 491 19.46 21.30 -0.28
CA ASP A 491 19.58 20.44 -1.45
C ASP A 491 18.98 21.17 -2.67
N GLU A 492 19.85 21.62 -3.58
CA GLU A 492 19.51 22.25 -4.86
C GLU A 492 18.46 23.40 -4.79
N ALA A 493 18.62 24.31 -3.85
CA ALA A 493 17.63 25.36 -3.56
C ALA A 493 17.40 26.44 -4.67
N THR A 494 17.94 26.28 -5.91
CA THR A 494 17.88 27.35 -6.93
C THR A 494 17.60 26.85 -8.37
N ALA A 495 17.13 25.62 -8.58
CA ALA A 495 17.16 24.95 -9.89
C ALA A 495 16.14 25.46 -10.93
N PHE A 496 15.00 26.04 -10.54
CA PHE A 496 13.84 26.26 -11.42
C PHE A 496 13.29 27.70 -11.45
N ALA A 497 14.06 28.72 -11.05
CA ALA A 497 13.58 30.08 -11.00
C ALA A 497 13.92 30.85 -12.29
N ASP A 498 12.98 31.66 -12.79
CA ASP A 498 13.28 32.72 -13.73
C ASP A 498 14.20 33.77 -13.08
N PRO A 499 14.85 34.67 -13.83
CA PRO A 499 15.83 35.62 -13.29
C PRO A 499 15.29 36.49 -12.13
N GLU A 500 14.00 36.86 -12.17
CA GLU A 500 13.39 37.67 -11.10
C GLU A 500 13.19 36.87 -9.82
N ASN A 501 12.70 35.65 -9.95
CA ASN A 501 12.54 34.74 -8.82
C ASN A 501 13.90 34.28 -8.26
N GLU A 502 14.91 34.07 -9.11
CA GLU A 502 16.28 33.75 -8.68
C GLU A 502 16.85 34.82 -7.77
N TYR A 503 16.68 36.11 -8.09
CA TYR A 503 17.11 37.21 -7.24
C TYR A 503 16.40 37.21 -5.87
N LYS A 504 15.07 37.03 -5.86
CA LYS A 504 14.27 36.94 -4.63
C LYS A 504 14.68 35.77 -3.74
N ILE A 505 14.96 34.61 -4.36
CA ILE A 505 15.44 33.40 -3.67
C ILE A 505 16.83 33.64 -3.08
N GLN A 506 17.75 34.30 -3.80
CA GLN A 506 19.09 34.63 -3.30
C GLN A 506 19.05 35.58 -2.12
N GLN A 507 18.17 36.60 -2.14
CA GLN A 507 17.96 37.46 -0.98
C GLN A 507 17.44 36.68 0.24
N ALA A 508 16.42 35.83 0.06
CA ALA A 508 15.88 34.99 1.11
C ALA A 508 16.95 34.03 1.68
N PHE A 509 17.79 33.52 0.80
CA PHE A 509 18.90 32.64 1.15
C PHE A 509 19.94 33.37 2.01
N SER A 510 20.35 34.59 1.62
CA SER A 510 21.31 35.41 2.36
C SER A 510 20.83 35.72 3.79
N GLU A 511 19.53 35.92 3.99
CA GLU A 511 18.96 36.10 5.33
C GLU A 511 18.94 34.78 6.12
N LEU A 512 18.65 33.65 5.46
CA LEU A 512 18.54 32.34 6.11
C LEU A 512 19.87 31.83 6.66
N ILE A 513 21.01 32.07 5.96
CA ILE A 513 22.33 31.52 6.31
C ILE A 513 23.06 32.30 7.41
N LYS A 514 22.63 33.53 7.76
CA LYS A 514 23.32 34.37 8.74
C LYS A 514 23.52 33.67 10.08
N GLY A 515 24.77 33.50 10.49
CA GLY A 515 25.16 32.92 11.78
C GLY A 515 24.85 31.43 11.95
N LYS A 516 24.63 30.70 10.85
CA LYS A 516 24.33 29.26 10.88
C LYS A 516 25.46 28.46 10.28
N THR A 517 25.57 27.20 10.69
CA THR A 517 26.39 26.19 10.01
C THR A 517 25.63 25.65 8.81
N VAL A 518 26.14 25.88 7.61
CA VAL A 518 25.40 25.60 6.38
C VAL A 518 26.11 24.55 5.53
N LEU A 519 25.37 23.50 5.17
CA LEU A 519 25.78 22.49 4.21
C LEU A 519 24.96 22.66 2.92
N VAL A 520 25.60 23.10 1.83
CA VAL A 520 24.95 23.37 0.54
C VAL A 520 25.28 22.25 -0.44
N ILE A 521 24.29 21.54 -0.94
CA ILE A 521 24.43 20.62 -2.05
C ILE A 521 24.18 21.42 -3.34
N ALA A 522 25.25 21.75 -4.05
CA ALA A 522 25.17 22.68 -5.17
C ALA A 522 25.21 21.98 -6.52
N HIS A 523 24.25 22.34 -7.37
CA HIS A 523 24.24 22.01 -8.79
C HIS A 523 24.72 23.19 -9.67
N ARG A 524 24.65 24.42 -9.15
CA ARG A 524 25.17 25.62 -9.81
C ARG A 524 26.42 26.13 -9.10
N LEU A 525 27.57 26.02 -9.75
CA LEU A 525 28.86 26.44 -9.18
C LEU A 525 28.96 27.94 -8.91
N SER A 526 28.18 28.77 -9.63
CA SER A 526 28.17 30.22 -9.42
C SER A 526 27.65 30.66 -8.03
N THR A 527 26.81 29.85 -7.40
CA THR A 527 26.19 30.21 -6.11
C THR A 527 27.08 29.90 -4.92
N ILE A 528 28.17 29.17 -5.12
CA ILE A 528 29.04 28.69 -4.02
C ILE A 528 30.47 29.21 -4.09
N THR A 529 30.75 30.16 -4.97
CA THR A 529 32.10 30.77 -5.10
C THR A 529 32.55 31.48 -3.83
N SER A 530 31.60 31.94 -2.99
CA SER A 530 31.86 32.58 -1.70
C SER A 530 31.77 31.63 -0.50
N ALA A 531 31.68 30.32 -0.73
CA ALA A 531 31.66 29.32 0.33
C ALA A 531 33.04 29.27 1.03
N ASP A 532 33.02 29.13 2.37
CA ASP A 532 34.25 29.03 3.17
C ASP A 532 35.00 27.72 2.85
N GLN A 533 34.29 26.68 2.47
CA GLN A 533 34.84 25.38 2.08
C GLN A 533 34.01 24.77 0.96
N ILE A 534 34.68 24.21 -0.03
CA ILE A 534 34.06 23.42 -1.11
C ILE A 534 34.65 22.02 -1.08
N ILE A 535 33.80 21.01 -1.08
CA ILE A 535 34.16 19.59 -1.09
C ILE A 535 33.73 19.00 -2.45
N VAL A 536 34.69 18.53 -3.22
CA VAL A 536 34.47 17.95 -4.53
C VAL A 536 34.31 16.45 -4.40
N PHE A 537 33.12 15.94 -4.75
CA PHE A 537 32.79 14.51 -4.74
C PHE A 537 32.97 13.89 -6.12
N GLU A 538 33.52 12.68 -6.16
CA GLU A 538 33.59 11.84 -7.33
C GLU A 538 33.38 10.37 -6.96
N LYS A 539 32.35 9.71 -7.54
CA LYS A 539 32.05 8.26 -7.34
C LYS A 539 31.97 7.82 -5.88
N GLY A 540 31.38 8.65 -5.03
CA GLY A 540 31.19 8.32 -3.60
C GLY A 540 32.38 8.62 -2.70
N GLU A 541 33.45 9.27 -3.20
CA GLU A 541 34.65 9.64 -2.46
C GLU A 541 34.89 11.15 -2.54
N ILE A 542 35.71 11.69 -1.64
CA ILE A 542 36.15 13.10 -1.68
C ILE A 542 37.39 13.19 -2.57
N ASN A 543 37.25 13.87 -3.70
CA ASN A 543 38.32 14.13 -4.64
C ASN A 543 39.26 15.28 -4.19
N ALA A 544 38.67 16.39 -3.71
CA ALA A 544 39.40 17.56 -3.22
C ALA A 544 38.59 18.38 -2.24
N ILE A 545 39.27 19.12 -1.36
CA ILE A 545 38.68 20.08 -0.41
C ILE A 545 39.47 21.37 -0.49
N GLY A 546 38.81 22.51 -0.55
CA GLY A 546 39.45 23.84 -0.53
C GLY A 546 38.46 24.96 -0.79
N THR A 547 38.95 26.18 -0.92
CA THR A 547 38.20 27.34 -1.40
C THR A 547 38.07 27.32 -2.92
N HIS A 548 37.19 28.16 -3.47
CA HIS A 548 37.03 28.29 -4.92
C HIS A 548 38.35 28.51 -5.66
N ASN A 549 39.17 29.45 -5.17
CA ASN A 549 40.45 29.82 -5.78
C ASN A 549 41.50 28.73 -5.67
N GLU A 550 41.58 28.02 -4.56
CA GLU A 550 42.47 26.89 -4.35
C GLU A 550 42.11 25.72 -5.27
N LEU A 551 40.81 25.39 -5.38
CA LEU A 551 40.34 24.27 -6.22
C LEU A 551 40.46 24.54 -7.71
N LEU A 552 40.39 25.81 -8.14
CA LEU A 552 40.68 26.16 -9.52
C LEU A 552 42.15 25.92 -9.89
N GLN A 553 43.07 25.86 -8.91
CA GLN A 553 44.50 25.58 -9.15
C GLN A 553 44.85 24.12 -8.91
N SER A 554 44.17 23.41 -7.97
CA SER A 554 44.57 22.11 -7.47
C SER A 554 43.70 20.93 -7.96
N SER A 555 42.44 21.16 -8.35
CA SER A 555 41.52 20.08 -8.75
C SER A 555 41.14 20.15 -10.22
N GLU A 556 41.62 19.18 -10.99
CA GLU A 556 41.28 19.05 -12.41
C GLU A 556 39.77 18.83 -12.63
N LEU A 557 39.12 18.05 -11.74
CA LEU A 557 37.69 17.82 -11.79
C LEU A 557 36.90 19.10 -11.59
N TYR A 558 37.28 19.90 -10.57
CA TYR A 558 36.64 21.19 -10.29
C TYR A 558 36.80 22.18 -11.43
N GLN A 559 38.01 22.27 -12.02
CA GLN A 559 38.28 23.10 -13.19
C GLN A 559 37.41 22.71 -14.39
N ARG A 560 37.30 21.41 -14.68
CA ARG A 560 36.42 20.90 -15.76
C ARG A 560 34.95 21.30 -15.53
N MET A 561 34.46 21.13 -14.32
CA MET A 561 33.09 21.48 -13.96
C MET A 561 32.84 22.99 -14.06
N TRP A 562 33.81 23.82 -13.60
CA TRP A 562 33.74 25.28 -13.67
C TRP A 562 33.75 25.79 -15.11
N ASN A 563 34.63 25.25 -15.94
CA ASN A 563 34.74 25.58 -17.37
C ASN A 563 33.45 25.19 -18.11
N ALA A 564 32.88 24.03 -17.81
CA ALA A 564 31.63 23.60 -18.40
C ALA A 564 30.47 24.54 -17.98
N HIS A 565 30.44 24.97 -16.72
CA HIS A 565 29.44 25.92 -16.21
C HIS A 565 29.55 27.30 -16.91
N ASN A 566 30.75 27.82 -17.10
CA ASN A 566 30.97 29.10 -17.78
C ASN A 566 30.60 29.04 -19.26
N ARG A 567 30.98 27.96 -19.98
CA ARG A 567 30.57 27.76 -21.38
C ARG A 567 29.05 27.72 -21.54
N ALA A 568 28.32 27.10 -20.57
CA ALA A 568 26.86 27.08 -20.58
C ALA A 568 26.24 28.48 -20.40
N LYS A 569 26.92 29.41 -19.69
CA LYS A 569 26.48 30.82 -19.56
C LYS A 569 26.74 31.64 -20.82
N GLU A 570 27.78 31.31 -21.58
CA GLU A 570 28.12 31.99 -22.84
C GLU A 570 27.21 31.57 -24.00
N TRP A 571 26.45 30.48 -23.88
CA TRP A 571 25.43 30.10 -24.84
C TRP A 571 24.19 31.03 -24.69
N ASN A 572 24.31 32.24 -25.23
CA ASN A 572 23.17 33.09 -25.50
C ASN A 572 22.51 32.59 -26.81
N ILE A 573 21.34 31.96 -26.70
CA ILE A 573 20.39 31.74 -27.81
C ILE A 573 19.49 32.96 -27.91
#